data_c6d7d6dff9ba7dfbf6524da8685d89d5
#
_entry.id   c6d7d6dff9ba7dfbf6524da8685d89d5
#
_cell.length_a   1.000
_cell.length_b   1.000
_cell.length_c   1.000
_cell.angle_alpha   90.00
_cell.angle_beta   90.00
_cell.angle_gamma   90.00
#
_symmetry.space_group_name_H-M   'P 1'
#
loop_
_entity.id
_entity.type
_entity.pdbx_description
1 polymer ?
#
loop_
_entity_poly.entity_id
_entity_poly.type
_entity_poly.pdbx_seq_one_letter_code
_entity_poly.pdbx_strand_id
1 'polypeptide(L)'
;MIEYQQNLDLLRQYEQTDLFSVRVLALAESYGCDYNFARFYVQRTESGQITAVLSYLDRDCTLSLTENADREELTAFFAAMGYGTLLCTADFCMDRPYREGPMMQSVRRYDVQSGMAVFDSYPKLMDLYNFIDYDSQDFESWY
;
A
#
# COMPACT_ATOMS: atom_id res chain seq x y z
N MET A 1 -1.03 20.16 -4.92
CA MET A 1 -0.08 20.24 -3.76
C MET A 1 -0.19 18.99 -2.92
N ILE A 2 0.95 18.34 -2.60
CA ILE A 2 1.03 17.12 -1.78
C ILE A 2 1.14 17.49 -0.31
N GLU A 3 0.24 16.93 0.52
CA GLU A 3 0.13 17.21 1.94
C GLU A 3 0.24 15.93 2.77
N TYR A 4 1.01 15.98 3.86
CA TYR A 4 1.03 14.92 4.85
C TYR A 4 -0.31 14.83 5.59
N GLN A 5 -0.83 13.61 5.76
CA GLN A 5 -2.12 13.40 6.39
C GLN A 5 -2.01 12.60 7.68
N GLN A 6 -2.60 13.14 8.73
CA GLN A 6 -2.81 12.47 10.01
C GLN A 6 -4.29 12.15 10.27
N ASN A 7 -5.16 12.48 9.32
CA ASN A 7 -6.59 12.25 9.44
C ASN A 7 -7.07 11.19 8.45
N LEU A 8 -7.45 10.03 8.98
CA LEU A 8 -7.97 8.89 8.21
C LEU A 8 -9.25 9.25 7.44
N ASP A 9 -10.13 10.08 8.02
CA ASP A 9 -11.39 10.48 7.36
C ASP A 9 -11.14 11.27 6.08
N LEU A 10 -10.01 11.93 5.98
CA LEU A 10 -9.60 12.63 4.79
C LEU A 10 -9.16 11.67 3.67
N LEU A 11 -8.44 10.62 4.01
CA LEU A 11 -8.08 9.56 3.07
C LEU A 11 -9.32 8.85 2.53
N ARG A 12 -10.34 8.67 3.37
CA ARG A 12 -11.64 8.06 3.00
C ARG A 12 -12.47 8.91 2.03
N GLN A 13 -12.18 10.20 1.90
CA GLN A 13 -12.84 11.08 0.92
C GLN A 13 -12.32 10.89 -0.52
N TYR A 14 -11.25 10.14 -0.70
CA TYR A 14 -10.77 9.81 -2.03
C TYR A 14 -11.73 8.85 -2.72
N GLU A 15 -12.29 9.28 -3.83
CA GLU A 15 -13.38 8.58 -4.51
C GLU A 15 -12.93 7.42 -5.41
N GLN A 16 -11.65 7.36 -5.76
CA GLN A 16 -11.12 6.28 -6.59
C GLN A 16 -11.02 4.98 -5.80
N THR A 17 -11.60 3.91 -6.34
CA THR A 17 -11.71 2.60 -5.71
C THR A 17 -10.86 1.53 -6.41
N ASP A 18 -9.71 1.91 -6.95
CA ASP A 18 -8.74 0.95 -7.47
C ASP A 18 -8.04 0.17 -6.33
N LEU A 19 -7.34 -0.90 -6.69
CA LEU A 19 -6.67 -1.74 -5.68
C LEU A 19 -5.56 -1.02 -4.93
N PHE A 20 -4.95 0.02 -5.51
CA PHE A 20 -3.93 0.81 -4.83
C PHE A 20 -4.55 1.72 -3.76
N SER A 21 -5.69 2.38 -4.06
CA SER A 21 -6.42 3.16 -3.06
C SER A 21 -6.92 2.29 -1.92
N VAL A 22 -7.46 1.11 -2.23
CA VAL A 22 -7.87 0.12 -1.22
C VAL A 22 -6.70 -0.28 -0.32
N ARG A 23 -5.51 -0.50 -0.89
CA ARG A 23 -4.30 -0.81 -0.13
C ARG A 23 -3.87 0.35 0.77
N VAL A 24 -3.85 1.59 0.25
CA VAL A 24 -3.50 2.78 1.04
C VAL A 24 -4.44 2.93 2.23
N LEU A 25 -5.76 2.79 2.03
CA LEU A 25 -6.74 2.87 3.10
C LEU A 25 -6.59 1.73 4.11
N ALA A 26 -6.39 0.50 3.65
CA ALA A 26 -6.20 -0.65 4.53
C ALA A 26 -4.95 -0.49 5.42
N LEU A 27 -3.85 0.04 4.87
CA LEU A 27 -2.65 0.35 5.64
C LEU A 27 -2.91 1.46 6.67
N ALA A 28 -3.63 2.53 6.29
CA ALA A 28 -3.97 3.62 7.19
C ALA A 28 -4.91 3.16 8.33
N GLU A 29 -5.86 2.28 8.03
CA GLU A 29 -6.75 1.67 9.03
C GLU A 29 -6.01 0.72 9.97
N SER A 30 -5.02 -0.02 9.47
CA SER A 30 -4.27 -0.99 10.25
C SER A 30 -3.23 -0.35 11.17
N TYR A 31 -2.49 0.63 10.66
CA TYR A 31 -1.39 1.26 11.39
C TYR A 31 -1.80 2.57 12.06
N GLY A 32 -2.87 3.23 11.59
CA GLY A 32 -3.14 4.62 11.96
C GLY A 32 -2.20 5.59 11.24
N CYS A 33 -2.37 6.87 11.51
CA CYS A 33 -1.62 7.94 10.84
C CYS A 33 -0.55 8.61 11.75
N ASP A 34 -0.31 8.06 12.93
CA ASP A 34 0.53 8.71 13.96
C ASP A 34 1.96 8.16 14.05
N TYR A 35 2.29 7.13 13.26
CA TYR A 35 3.59 6.48 13.31
C TYR A 35 4.56 7.03 12.28
N ASN A 36 5.81 7.24 12.68
CA ASN A 36 6.87 7.77 11.80
C ASN A 36 7.22 6.84 10.64
N PHE A 37 7.01 5.52 10.79
CA PHE A 37 7.27 4.53 9.75
C PHE A 37 6.11 4.37 8.76
N ALA A 38 4.89 4.80 9.14
CA ALA A 38 3.69 4.72 8.31
C ALA A 38 3.15 6.14 8.08
N ARG A 39 3.47 6.69 6.94
CA ARG A 39 3.07 8.05 6.56
C ARG A 39 2.14 8.02 5.38
N PHE A 40 1.14 8.87 5.40
CA PHE A 40 0.15 8.98 4.35
C PHE A 40 0.12 10.41 3.82
N TYR A 41 -0.09 10.53 2.52
CA TYR A 41 -0.15 11.83 1.86
C TYR A 41 -1.32 11.87 0.89
N VAL A 42 -1.83 13.06 0.66
CA VAL A 42 -2.82 13.33 -0.38
C VAL A 42 -2.31 14.43 -1.29
N GLN A 43 -2.61 14.32 -2.57
CA GLN A 43 -2.46 15.43 -3.50
C GLN A 43 -3.82 16.07 -3.69
N ARG A 44 -3.86 17.41 -3.64
CA ARG A 44 -5.08 18.19 -3.86
C ARG A 44 -4.90 19.24 -4.94
N THR A 45 -5.99 19.51 -5.61
CA THR A 45 -6.13 20.71 -6.46
C THR A 45 -6.30 21.96 -5.59
N GLU A 46 -6.20 23.13 -6.19
CA GLU A 46 -6.52 24.41 -5.54
C GLU A 46 -7.99 24.48 -5.06
N SER A 47 -8.88 23.75 -5.72
CA SER A 47 -10.29 23.65 -5.31
C SER A 47 -10.52 22.69 -4.13
N GLY A 48 -9.48 22.01 -3.66
CA GLY A 48 -9.53 21.08 -2.53
C GLY A 48 -9.89 19.64 -2.91
N GLN A 49 -10.09 19.31 -4.18
CA GLN A 49 -10.36 17.96 -4.63
C GLN A 49 -9.11 17.10 -4.47
N ILE A 50 -9.24 15.90 -3.90
CA ILE A 50 -8.16 14.94 -3.79
C ILE A 50 -7.97 14.24 -5.12
N THR A 51 -6.76 14.32 -5.68
CA THR A 51 -6.39 13.74 -6.98
C THR A 51 -5.47 12.54 -6.87
N ALA A 52 -4.78 12.38 -5.75
CA ALA A 52 -4.00 11.18 -5.45
C ALA A 52 -3.94 10.92 -3.95
N VAL A 53 -3.80 9.64 -3.60
CA VAL A 53 -3.48 9.19 -2.25
C VAL A 53 -2.26 8.29 -2.30
N LEU A 54 -1.40 8.39 -1.30
CA LEU A 54 -0.21 7.55 -1.22
C LEU A 54 0.12 7.17 0.22
N SER A 55 0.62 5.93 0.37
CA SER A 55 1.22 5.45 1.60
C SER A 55 2.74 5.35 1.45
N TYR A 56 3.43 5.62 2.53
CA TYR A 56 4.86 5.52 2.67
C TYR A 56 5.16 4.73 3.93
N LEU A 57 5.37 3.41 3.76
CA LEU A 57 5.64 2.49 4.86
C LEU A 57 7.14 2.15 4.83
N ASP A 58 7.91 2.74 5.75
CA ASP A 58 9.37 2.79 5.67
C ASP A 58 9.86 3.33 4.31
N ARG A 59 10.15 2.47 3.36
CA ARG A 59 10.50 2.84 1.98
C ARG A 59 9.61 2.18 0.92
N ASP A 60 8.59 1.45 1.37
CA ASP A 60 7.59 0.86 0.48
C ASP A 60 6.43 1.81 0.29
N CYS A 61 6.22 2.24 -0.95
CA CYS A 61 5.22 3.22 -1.32
C CYS A 61 4.12 2.57 -2.14
N THR A 62 2.90 3.03 -1.94
CA THR A 62 1.75 2.73 -2.80
C THR A 62 1.10 4.03 -3.22
N LEU A 63 0.85 4.18 -4.50
CA LEU A 63 0.22 5.36 -5.09
C LEU A 63 -1.05 4.96 -5.84
N SER A 64 -2.16 5.63 -5.53
CA SER A 64 -3.35 5.71 -6.36
C SER A 64 -3.54 7.14 -6.82
N LEU A 65 -3.85 7.33 -8.10
CA LEU A 65 -4.03 8.65 -8.69
C LEU A 65 -5.19 8.66 -9.68
N THR A 66 -5.86 9.81 -9.78
CA THR A 66 -6.87 10.07 -10.80
C THR A 66 -6.23 10.62 -12.08
N GLU A 67 -7.01 10.73 -13.14
CA GLU A 67 -6.57 11.36 -14.40
C GLU A 67 -6.15 12.83 -14.21
N ASN A 68 -6.73 13.50 -13.21
CA ASN A 68 -6.47 14.91 -12.90
C ASN A 68 -5.29 15.13 -11.95
N ALA A 69 -4.57 14.08 -11.58
CA ALA A 69 -3.40 14.19 -10.71
C ALA A 69 -2.25 14.92 -11.41
N ASP A 70 -1.57 15.79 -10.66
CA ASP A 70 -0.34 16.42 -11.11
C ASP A 70 0.81 15.42 -11.01
N ARG A 71 1.14 14.82 -12.14
CA ARG A 71 2.17 13.77 -12.25
C ARG A 71 3.57 14.33 -12.09
N GLU A 72 3.81 15.57 -12.48
CA GLU A 72 5.11 16.23 -12.32
C GLU A 72 5.40 16.46 -10.84
N GLU A 73 4.40 16.96 -10.09
CA GLU A 73 4.51 17.14 -8.64
C GLU A 73 4.75 15.80 -7.93
N LEU A 74 4.02 14.74 -8.29
CA LEU A 74 4.21 13.39 -7.73
C LEU A 74 5.61 12.85 -8.04
N THR A 75 6.08 13.01 -9.26
CA THR A 75 7.43 12.60 -9.66
C THR A 75 8.50 13.33 -8.86
N ALA A 76 8.37 14.66 -8.72
CA ALA A 76 9.28 15.47 -7.92
C ALA A 76 9.27 15.07 -6.44
N PHE A 77 8.07 14.76 -5.90
CA PHE A 77 7.91 14.29 -4.53
C PHE A 77 8.67 12.97 -4.30
N PHE A 78 8.46 11.95 -5.14
CA PHE A 78 9.17 10.68 -5.01
C PHE A 78 10.68 10.83 -5.23
N ALA A 79 11.10 11.72 -6.11
CA ALA A 79 12.53 12.00 -6.31
C ALA A 79 13.17 12.63 -5.06
N ALA A 80 12.44 13.51 -4.35
CA ALA A 80 12.92 14.17 -3.14
C ALA A 80 12.90 13.25 -1.91
N MET A 81 11.80 12.46 -1.74
CA MET A 81 11.64 11.58 -0.59
C MET A 81 12.48 10.31 -0.69
N GLY A 82 12.76 9.84 -1.89
CA GLY A 82 13.37 8.53 -2.17
C GLY A 82 12.46 7.38 -1.75
N TYR A 83 12.53 6.25 -2.43
CA TYR A 83 11.76 5.05 -2.11
C TYR A 83 12.56 3.79 -2.42
N GLY A 84 12.20 2.66 -1.79
CA GLY A 84 12.70 1.34 -2.12
C GLY A 84 11.84 0.68 -3.19
N THR A 85 10.51 0.64 -2.94
CA THR A 85 9.51 0.09 -3.83
C THR A 85 8.40 1.11 -4.06
N LEU A 86 7.88 1.21 -5.29
CA LEU A 86 6.69 1.99 -5.62
C LEU A 86 5.70 1.09 -6.37
N LEU A 87 4.54 0.87 -5.76
CA LEU A 87 3.40 0.22 -6.38
C LEU A 87 2.45 1.30 -6.91
N CYS A 88 2.21 1.29 -8.21
CA CYS A 88 1.32 2.24 -8.89
C CYS A 88 0.79 1.64 -10.19
N THR A 89 -0.08 2.36 -10.87
CA THR A 89 -0.54 1.99 -12.21
C THR A 89 0.60 2.09 -13.22
N ALA A 90 0.58 1.23 -14.25
CA ALA A 90 1.65 1.16 -15.25
C ALA A 90 1.85 2.47 -16.05
N ASP A 91 0.81 3.29 -16.13
CA ASP A 91 0.85 4.59 -16.80
C ASP A 91 1.55 5.69 -15.98
N PHE A 92 1.84 5.44 -14.70
CA PHE A 92 2.69 6.29 -13.86
C PHE A 92 4.13 5.74 -13.87
N CYS A 93 4.73 5.61 -15.05
CA CYS A 93 6.13 5.24 -15.15
C CYS A 93 7.01 6.47 -14.89
N MET A 94 7.81 6.40 -13.84
CA MET A 94 9.00 7.23 -13.70
C MET A 94 10.07 6.60 -14.60
N ASP A 95 11.01 7.38 -15.14
CA ASP A 95 12.13 6.90 -15.99
C ASP A 95 13.06 5.92 -15.24
N ARG A 96 12.51 4.82 -14.76
CA ARG A 96 13.20 3.77 -14.00
C ARG A 96 12.70 2.39 -14.44
N PRO A 97 13.55 1.37 -14.35
CA PRO A 97 13.13 0.00 -14.59
C PRO A 97 11.96 -0.40 -13.67
N TYR A 98 10.94 -1.01 -14.22
CA TYR A 98 9.77 -1.51 -13.50
C TYR A 98 9.42 -2.92 -13.92
N ARG A 99 8.59 -3.57 -13.11
CA ARG A 99 7.99 -4.86 -13.42
C ARG A 99 6.48 -4.68 -13.46
N GLU A 100 5.85 -5.21 -14.50
CA GLU A 100 4.40 -5.32 -14.57
C GLU A 100 3.95 -6.64 -13.97
N GLY A 101 2.82 -6.60 -13.25
CA GLY A 101 2.21 -7.79 -12.68
C GLY A 101 0.77 -7.52 -12.24
N PRO A 102 -0.04 -8.57 -12.11
CA PRO A 102 -1.38 -8.41 -11.59
C PRO A 102 -1.37 -8.02 -10.12
N MET A 103 -2.20 -7.06 -9.74
CA MET A 103 -2.53 -6.80 -8.36
C MET A 103 -3.84 -7.51 -8.01
N MET A 104 -3.84 -8.28 -6.94
CA MET A 104 -5.00 -9.08 -6.53
C MET A 104 -5.45 -8.69 -5.13
N GLN A 105 -6.75 -8.77 -4.90
CA GLN A 105 -7.36 -8.52 -3.60
C GLN A 105 -8.18 -9.75 -3.20
N SER A 106 -8.10 -10.14 -1.92
CA SER A 106 -9.02 -11.13 -1.38
C SER A 106 -10.43 -10.52 -1.28
N VAL A 107 -11.40 -11.19 -1.91
CA VAL A 107 -12.82 -10.78 -1.85
C VAL A 107 -13.59 -11.46 -0.73
N ARG A 108 -12.96 -12.40 0.00
CA ARG A 108 -13.57 -13.11 1.13
C ARG A 108 -12.86 -12.69 2.40
N ARG A 109 -13.65 -12.31 3.39
CA ARG A 109 -13.18 -12.18 4.77
C ARG A 109 -13.41 -13.54 5.45
N TYR A 110 -12.36 -14.04 6.08
CA TYR A 110 -12.46 -15.19 6.95
C TYR A 110 -12.54 -14.70 8.40
N ASP A 111 -13.41 -15.28 9.20
CA ASP A 111 -13.41 -14.99 10.63
C ASP A 111 -12.07 -15.42 11.23
N VAL A 112 -11.52 -14.58 12.10
CA VAL A 112 -10.32 -14.91 12.85
C VAL A 112 -10.64 -16.10 13.72
N GLN A 113 -10.04 -17.24 13.44
CA GLN A 113 -10.21 -18.45 14.20
C GLN A 113 -9.33 -18.42 15.45
N SER A 114 -9.64 -19.26 16.42
CA SER A 114 -8.83 -19.41 17.63
C SER A 114 -7.40 -19.85 17.28
N GLY A 115 -6.44 -19.60 18.17
CA GLY A 115 -5.05 -20.01 17.99
C GLY A 115 -4.87 -21.50 17.67
N MET A 116 -5.78 -22.36 18.15
CA MET A 116 -5.81 -23.79 17.82
C MET A 116 -6.03 -24.05 16.32
N ALA A 117 -6.93 -23.30 15.68
CA ALA A 117 -7.18 -23.46 14.25
C ALA A 117 -5.99 -22.98 13.40
N VAL A 118 -5.27 -21.97 13.86
CA VAL A 118 -4.00 -21.56 13.22
C VAL A 118 -2.96 -22.66 13.32
N PHE A 119 -2.85 -23.30 14.48
CA PHE A 119 -1.91 -24.41 14.70
C PHE A 119 -2.22 -25.61 13.80
N ASP A 120 -3.49 -25.98 13.68
CA ASP A 120 -3.93 -27.07 12.79
C ASP A 120 -3.70 -26.75 11.30
N SER A 121 -3.49 -25.49 10.94
CA SER A 121 -3.22 -25.05 9.59
C SER A 121 -1.73 -24.93 9.27
N TYR A 122 -0.84 -25.20 10.24
CA TYR A 122 0.61 -25.06 10.07
C TYR A 122 1.18 -25.74 8.81
N PRO A 123 0.84 -27.03 8.49
CA PRO A 123 1.34 -27.64 7.27
C PRO A 123 0.96 -26.89 5.99
N LYS A 124 -0.27 -26.36 5.95
CA LYS A 124 -0.75 -25.58 4.79
C LYS A 124 -0.06 -24.23 4.68
N LEU A 125 0.27 -23.61 5.80
CA LEU A 125 1.04 -22.37 5.83
C LEU A 125 2.47 -22.62 5.36
N MET A 126 3.09 -23.73 5.77
CA MET A 126 4.42 -24.11 5.28
C MET A 126 4.45 -24.32 3.77
N ASP A 127 3.43 -25.01 3.20
CA ASP A 127 3.33 -25.21 1.77
C ASP A 127 3.22 -23.87 1.03
N LEU A 128 2.41 -22.95 1.55
CA LEU A 128 2.27 -21.61 0.98
C LEU A 128 3.57 -20.82 1.07
N TYR A 129 4.25 -20.88 2.21
CA TYR A 129 5.49 -20.17 2.44
C TYR A 129 6.60 -20.64 1.50
N ASN A 130 6.74 -21.95 1.32
CA ASN A 130 7.67 -22.53 0.35
C ASN A 130 7.33 -22.13 -1.09
N PHE A 131 6.04 -21.98 -1.41
CA PHE A 131 5.59 -21.52 -2.72
C PHE A 131 6.04 -20.08 -3.03
N ILE A 132 6.13 -19.20 -2.05
CA ILE A 132 6.61 -17.84 -2.21
C ILE A 132 8.13 -17.68 -2.07
N ASP A 133 8.86 -18.80 -2.11
CA ASP A 133 10.34 -18.88 -2.17
C ASP A 133 11.06 -18.34 -0.93
N TYR A 134 10.51 -18.62 0.25
CA TYR A 134 11.17 -18.34 1.54
C TYR A 134 11.78 -19.60 2.15
N ASP A 135 12.78 -19.42 3.01
CA ASP A 135 13.39 -20.49 3.77
C ASP A 135 12.46 -20.97 4.90
N SER A 136 12.40 -22.28 5.11
CA SER A 136 11.57 -22.86 6.18
C SER A 136 12.02 -22.43 7.58
N GLN A 137 13.33 -22.16 7.79
CA GLN A 137 13.84 -21.67 9.07
C GLN A 137 13.34 -20.24 9.36
N ASP A 138 13.24 -19.40 8.34
CA ASP A 138 12.69 -18.06 8.48
C ASP A 138 11.21 -18.12 8.88
N PHE A 139 10.46 -19.05 8.29
CA PHE A 139 9.06 -19.25 8.64
C PHE A 139 8.88 -19.72 10.10
N GLU A 140 9.66 -20.69 10.55
CA GLU A 140 9.60 -21.19 11.93
C GLU A 140 9.94 -20.11 12.95
N SER A 141 10.85 -19.19 12.62
CA SER A 141 11.19 -18.06 13.49
C SER A 141 10.11 -16.98 13.52
N TRP A 142 9.33 -16.88 12.46
CA TRP A 142 8.24 -15.89 12.34
C TRP A 142 6.93 -16.42 12.98
N TYR A 143 6.62 -17.73 12.83
CA TYR A 143 5.38 -18.35 13.32
C TYR A 143 5.38 -18.52 14.84
#